data_d4d0eae2c857d92443b15e9ca30d2755
#
_entry.id   d4d0eae2c857d92443b15e9ca30d2755
#
_cell.length_a   1.000
_cell.length_b   1.000
_cell.length_c   1.000
_cell.angle_alpha   90.00
_cell.angle_beta   90.00
_cell.angle_gamma   90.00
#
_symmetry.space_group_name_H-M   'P 1'
#
loop_
_entity.id
_entity.type
_entity.pdbx_description
1 polymer ?
#
loop_
_entity_poly.entity_id
_entity_poly.type
_entity_poly.pdbx_seq_one_letter_code
_entity_poly.pdbx_strand_id
1 'polypeptide(L)'
;MKDLNQCRSELDSIDAQLVGLFEKRMQIARDVALYKHRNNINILDSARENQVLESRAAQLRDEALKKPLTDFFREIMRLSREEQSRCLDKINTAQTVAYCGIPGAYSESAAIGFL
;
A
#
# COMPACT_ATOMS: atom_id res chain seq x y z
N MET A 1 -20.64 -29.51 -5.37
CA MET A 1 -20.81 -28.10 -4.98
C MET A 1 -20.39 -27.91 -3.53
N LYS A 2 -19.72 -26.82 -3.26
CA LYS A 2 -19.25 -26.53 -1.91
C LYS A 2 -20.42 -26.10 -1.03
N ASP A 3 -20.43 -26.52 0.21
CA ASP A 3 -21.42 -26.03 1.15
C ASP A 3 -20.94 -24.68 1.73
N LEU A 4 -21.79 -24.08 2.54
CA LEU A 4 -21.51 -22.75 3.10
C LEU A 4 -20.27 -22.76 4.00
N ASN A 5 -20.09 -23.82 4.77
CA ASN A 5 -18.95 -23.92 5.68
C ASN A 5 -17.63 -24.02 4.90
N GLN A 6 -17.64 -24.77 3.79
CA GLN A 6 -16.46 -24.85 2.92
C GLN A 6 -16.14 -23.48 2.31
N CYS A 7 -17.16 -22.78 1.86
CA CYS A 7 -16.96 -21.43 1.29
C CYS A 7 -16.35 -20.49 2.33
N ARG A 8 -16.88 -20.51 3.54
CA ARG A 8 -16.37 -19.63 4.62
C ARG A 8 -14.94 -19.99 4.97
N SER A 9 -14.60 -21.27 5.02
CA SER A 9 -13.25 -21.70 5.33
C SER A 9 -12.26 -21.21 4.25
N GLU A 10 -12.65 -21.33 3.00
CA GLU A 10 -11.81 -20.85 1.90
C GLU A 10 -11.66 -19.33 1.93
N LEU A 11 -12.74 -18.62 2.24
CA LEU A 11 -12.68 -17.17 2.38
C LEU A 11 -11.74 -16.76 3.51
N ASP A 12 -11.81 -17.45 4.64
CA ASP A 12 -10.92 -17.16 5.76
C ASP A 12 -9.46 -17.31 5.36
N SER A 13 -9.16 -18.35 4.58
CA SER A 13 -7.79 -18.55 4.09
C SER A 13 -7.36 -17.44 3.14
N ILE A 14 -8.23 -17.07 2.21
CA ILE A 14 -7.96 -16.01 1.27
C ILE A 14 -7.75 -14.69 2.01
N ASP A 15 -8.61 -14.40 2.97
CA ASP A 15 -8.54 -13.15 3.72
C ASP A 15 -7.24 -13.07 4.53
N ALA A 16 -6.78 -14.18 5.08
CA ALA A 16 -5.50 -14.19 5.80
C ALA A 16 -4.36 -13.81 4.86
N GLN A 17 -4.40 -14.32 3.63
CA GLN A 17 -3.39 -13.95 2.64
C GLN A 17 -3.50 -12.48 2.25
N LEU A 18 -4.72 -11.98 2.10
CA LEU A 18 -4.95 -10.57 1.77
C LEU A 18 -4.40 -9.66 2.87
N VAL A 19 -4.62 -10.01 4.13
CA VAL A 19 -4.11 -9.22 5.25
C VAL A 19 -2.59 -9.11 5.16
N GLY A 20 -1.91 -10.23 4.95
CA GLY A 20 -0.45 -10.24 4.84
C GLY A 20 0.05 -9.43 3.66
N LEU A 21 -0.63 -9.55 2.52
CA LEU A 21 -0.26 -8.81 1.33
C LEU A 21 -0.54 -7.32 1.49
N PHE A 22 -1.65 -6.98 2.13
CA PHE A 22 -1.98 -5.60 2.42
C PHE A 22 -0.90 -4.95 3.29
N GLU A 23 -0.46 -5.63 4.33
CA GLU A 23 0.59 -5.11 5.20
C GLU A 23 1.89 -4.88 4.43
N LYS A 24 2.26 -5.84 3.58
CA LYS A 24 3.46 -5.69 2.75
C LYS A 24 3.35 -4.49 1.81
N ARG A 25 2.19 -4.33 1.21
CA ARG A 25 1.96 -3.24 0.28
C ARG A 25 2.04 -1.89 0.99
N MET A 26 1.48 -1.79 2.18
CA MET A 26 1.55 -0.56 2.95
C MET A 26 2.98 -0.27 3.43
N GLN A 27 3.74 -1.29 3.77
CA GLN A 27 5.15 -1.12 4.13
C GLN A 27 5.94 -0.56 2.95
N ILE A 28 5.70 -1.09 1.75
CA ILE A 28 6.36 -0.58 0.55
C ILE A 28 5.91 0.85 0.24
N ALA A 29 4.64 1.16 0.51
CA ALA A 29 4.15 2.53 0.33
C ALA A 29 4.92 3.52 1.20
N ARG A 30 5.26 3.13 2.42
CA ARG A 30 6.09 3.96 3.30
C ARG A 30 7.48 4.17 2.70
N ASP A 31 8.07 3.11 2.15
CA ASP A 31 9.38 3.21 1.50
C ASP A 31 9.32 4.15 0.30
N VAL A 32 8.25 4.05 -0.48
CA VAL A 32 8.04 4.93 -1.63
C VAL A 32 7.90 6.39 -1.16
N ALA A 33 7.20 6.61 -0.05
CA ALA A 33 7.04 7.95 0.49
C ALA A 33 8.39 8.57 0.85
N LEU A 34 9.26 7.78 1.49
CA LEU A 34 10.60 8.25 1.84
C LEU A 34 11.42 8.60 0.60
N TYR A 35 11.36 7.75 -0.41
CA TYR A 35 12.06 8.01 -1.66
C TYR A 35 11.56 9.30 -2.32
N LYS A 36 10.24 9.45 -2.41
CA LYS A 36 9.65 10.64 -3.02
C LYS A 36 10.00 11.91 -2.25
N HIS A 37 9.99 11.82 -0.94
CA HIS A 37 10.35 12.96 -0.09
C HIS A 37 11.79 13.39 -0.34
N ARG A 38 12.71 12.44 -0.40
CA ARG A 38 14.13 12.74 -0.63
C ARG A 38 14.39 13.34 -2.00
N ASN A 39 13.56 13.02 -2.96
CA ASN A 39 13.75 13.47 -4.35
C ASN A 39 12.75 14.55 -4.77
N ASN A 40 12.02 15.11 -3.80
CA ASN A 40 11.05 16.19 -4.05
C ASN A 40 9.99 15.78 -5.08
N ILE A 41 9.50 14.55 -4.97
CA ILE A 41 8.48 14.03 -5.86
C ILE A 41 7.14 14.01 -5.12
N ASN A 42 6.08 14.42 -5.79
CA ASN A 42 4.74 14.41 -5.20
C ASN A 42 4.27 12.99 -4.94
N ILE A 43 3.49 12.80 -3.87
CA ILE A 43 2.91 11.50 -3.55
C ILE A 43 1.97 11.04 -4.65
N LEU A 44 1.10 11.93 -5.12
CA LEU A 44 0.15 11.57 -6.17
C LEU A 44 0.85 11.51 -7.52
N ASP A 45 0.73 10.37 -8.17
CA ASP A 45 1.23 10.14 -9.52
C ASP A 45 0.09 9.54 -10.34
N SER A 46 -0.71 10.41 -10.94
CA SER A 46 -1.91 10.00 -11.67
C SER A 46 -1.59 9.08 -12.84
N ALA A 47 -0.50 9.35 -13.55
CA ALA A 47 -0.10 8.51 -14.67
C ALA A 47 0.22 7.09 -14.22
N ARG A 48 0.95 6.97 -13.12
CA ARG A 48 1.28 5.65 -12.57
C ARG A 48 0.04 4.94 -12.08
N GLU A 49 -0.87 5.66 -11.40
CA GLU A 49 -2.09 5.03 -10.89
C GLU A 49 -2.97 4.52 -12.03
N ASN A 50 -3.10 5.28 -13.11
CA ASN A 50 -3.85 4.82 -14.27
C ASN A 50 -3.20 3.58 -14.90
N GLN A 51 -1.89 3.58 -15.00
CA GLN A 51 -1.14 2.43 -15.51
C GLN A 51 -1.39 1.19 -14.65
N VAL A 52 -1.40 1.36 -13.33
CA VAL A 52 -1.65 0.24 -12.41
C VAL A 52 -3.05 -0.30 -12.64
N LEU A 53 -4.06 0.57 -12.73
CA LEU A 53 -5.44 0.12 -12.94
C LEU A 53 -5.56 -0.70 -14.22
N GLU A 54 -4.99 -0.22 -15.32
CA GLU A 54 -5.05 -0.93 -16.58
C GLU A 54 -4.31 -2.26 -16.51
N SER A 55 -3.13 -2.24 -15.93
CA SER A 55 -2.30 -3.43 -15.81
C SER A 55 -2.96 -4.52 -14.97
N ARG A 56 -3.57 -4.13 -13.86
CA ARG A 56 -4.23 -5.10 -12.98
C ARG A 56 -5.48 -5.66 -13.62
N ALA A 57 -6.28 -4.80 -14.28
CA ALA A 57 -7.47 -5.26 -14.99
C ALA A 57 -7.12 -6.27 -16.09
N ALA A 58 -5.98 -6.07 -16.75
CA ALA A 58 -5.54 -6.98 -17.81
C ALA A 58 -5.19 -8.37 -17.29
N GLN A 59 -4.94 -8.51 -15.99
CA GLN A 59 -4.63 -9.81 -15.38
C GLN A 59 -5.87 -10.63 -15.08
N LEU A 60 -7.05 -10.04 -15.16
CA LEU A 60 -8.29 -10.77 -14.88
C LEU A 60 -8.59 -11.79 -15.94
N ARG A 61 -9.07 -12.96 -15.51
CA ARG A 61 -9.63 -13.95 -16.41
C ARG A 61 -11.11 -13.73 -16.61
N ASP A 62 -11.80 -13.24 -15.58
CA ASP A 62 -13.23 -12.97 -15.63
C ASP A 62 -13.44 -11.47 -15.78
N GLU A 63 -13.77 -11.06 -17.01
CA GLU A 63 -13.93 -9.64 -17.30
C GLU A 63 -15.12 -9.00 -16.60
N ALA A 64 -16.07 -9.80 -16.15
CA ALA A 64 -17.18 -9.27 -15.38
C ALA A 64 -16.72 -8.63 -14.06
N LEU A 65 -15.51 -8.98 -13.60
CA LEU A 65 -14.94 -8.43 -12.38
C LEU A 65 -14.08 -7.18 -12.61
N LYS A 66 -14.02 -6.70 -13.86
CA LYS A 66 -13.13 -5.57 -14.17
C LYS A 66 -13.48 -4.31 -13.38
N LYS A 67 -14.77 -3.95 -13.37
CA LYS A 67 -15.17 -2.76 -12.63
C LYS A 67 -14.93 -2.88 -11.12
N PRO A 68 -15.40 -3.94 -10.46
CA PRO A 68 -15.12 -4.07 -9.02
C PRO A 68 -13.61 -4.17 -8.72
N LEU A 69 -12.83 -4.81 -9.59
CA LEU A 69 -11.40 -4.86 -9.36
C LEU A 69 -10.77 -3.47 -9.46
N THR A 70 -11.20 -2.70 -10.46
CA THR A 70 -10.71 -1.33 -10.63
C THR A 70 -11.05 -0.48 -9.42
N ASP A 71 -12.27 -0.60 -8.90
CA ASP A 71 -12.68 0.13 -7.70
C ASP A 71 -11.85 -0.30 -6.50
N PHE A 72 -11.59 -1.59 -6.38
CA PHE A 72 -10.76 -2.15 -5.31
C PHE A 72 -9.36 -1.54 -5.33
N PHE A 73 -8.72 -1.51 -6.49
CA PHE A 73 -7.37 -0.95 -6.59
C PHE A 73 -7.34 0.56 -6.42
N ARG A 74 -8.38 1.27 -6.84
CA ARG A 74 -8.49 2.69 -6.55
C ARG A 74 -8.49 2.94 -5.04
N GLU A 75 -9.24 2.12 -4.31
CA GLU A 75 -9.30 2.27 -2.87
C GLU A 75 -7.97 1.93 -2.22
N ILE A 76 -7.32 0.86 -2.66
CA ILE A 76 -6.00 0.50 -2.16
C ILE A 76 -5.00 1.63 -2.39
N MET A 77 -5.03 2.24 -3.58
CA MET A 77 -4.12 3.32 -3.89
C MET A 77 -4.43 4.57 -3.08
N ARG A 78 -5.71 4.83 -2.82
CA ARG A 78 -6.10 5.94 -1.96
C ARG A 78 -5.56 5.73 -0.54
N LEU A 79 -5.73 4.53 0.00
CA LEU A 79 -5.21 4.19 1.32
C LEU A 79 -3.68 4.26 1.35
N SER A 80 -3.05 3.86 0.26
CA SER A 80 -1.60 3.93 0.13
C SER A 80 -1.12 5.39 0.20
N ARG A 81 -1.83 6.30 -0.49
CA ARG A 81 -1.49 7.72 -0.43
C ARG A 81 -1.66 8.28 0.98
N GLU A 82 -2.72 7.85 1.66
CA GLU A 82 -2.94 8.28 3.05
C GLU A 82 -1.81 7.81 3.96
N GLU A 83 -1.38 6.57 3.76
CA GLU A 83 -0.28 6.03 4.54
C GLU A 83 1.03 6.77 4.24
N GLN A 84 1.27 7.11 2.98
CA GLN A 84 2.44 7.90 2.60
C GLN A 84 2.42 9.28 3.24
N SER A 85 1.27 9.94 3.22
CA SER A 85 1.14 11.26 3.84
C SER A 85 1.35 11.18 5.34
N ARG A 86 0.79 10.17 5.98
CA ARG A 86 0.96 9.98 7.41
C ARG A 86 2.43 9.74 7.77
N CYS A 87 3.12 8.97 6.95
CA CYS A 87 4.53 8.71 7.12
C CYS A 87 5.35 10.00 7.04
N LEU A 88 5.06 10.85 6.05
CA LEU A 88 5.76 12.12 5.89
C LEU A 88 5.44 13.09 7.00
N ASP A 89 4.21 13.10 7.50
CA ASP A 89 3.83 13.93 8.62
C ASP A 89 4.64 13.57 9.86
N LYS A 90 4.86 12.28 10.09
CA LYS A 90 5.69 11.82 11.21
C LYS A 90 7.13 12.27 11.05
N ILE A 91 7.66 12.22 9.84
CA ILE A 91 9.01 12.69 9.57
C ILE A 91 9.11 14.18 9.88
N ASN A 92 8.18 14.97 9.39
CA ASN A 92 8.18 16.41 9.61
C ASN A 92 8.04 16.76 11.08
N THR A 93 7.21 16.04 11.80
CA THR A 93 7.00 16.26 13.23
C THR A 93 8.20 15.81 14.04
N ALA A 94 8.84 14.76 13.59
CA ALA A 94 9.91 14.12 14.34
C ALA A 94 11.29 14.48 13.84
N GLN A 95 11.45 15.62 13.20
CA GLN A 95 12.74 16.03 12.70
C GLN A 95 13.80 16.04 13.78
N THR A 96 13.36 16.21 15.00
CA THR A 96 14.27 16.22 16.13
C THR A 96 14.34 14.88 16.81
N VAL A 97 13.62 13.88 16.34
CA VAL A 97 13.55 12.61 17.05
C VAL A 97 13.86 11.43 16.16
N ALA A 98 12.89 10.88 15.51
CA ALA A 98 13.07 9.67 14.78
C ALA A 98 12.21 9.69 13.56
N TYR A 99 11.89 8.61 12.93
CA TYR A 99 11.20 8.59 11.71
C TYR A 99 10.24 7.48 11.59
N CYS A 100 9.59 7.46 10.43
CA CYS A 100 8.47 6.64 10.24
C CYS A 100 8.88 5.20 10.19
N GLY A 101 8.35 4.48 11.06
CA GLY A 101 8.35 3.07 11.00
C GLY A 101 9.62 2.34 11.05
N ILE A 102 10.69 2.91 11.26
CA ILE A 102 11.84 2.13 11.33
C ILE A 102 12.64 2.40 12.51
N PRO A 103 12.98 1.58 13.18
CA PRO A 103 13.86 1.79 14.25
C PRO A 103 15.26 1.74 13.73
N GLY A 104 15.79 2.51 13.80
CA GLY A 104 17.08 2.50 13.32
C GLY A 104 17.32 2.27 11.97
N ALA A 105 17.31 2.84 12.29
CA ALA A 105 17.40 3.08 11.58
C ALA A 105 17.51 3.83 11.45
N TYR A 106 17.65 4.54 11.45
CA TYR A 106 17.20 5.11 11.07
C TYR A 106 17.40 5.30 11.44
N SER A 107 18.17 5.50 11.82
CA SER A 107 17.89 5.52 11.84
C SER A 107 18.04 5.64 11.72
N GLU A 108 18.74 5.88 11.71
CA GLU A 108 18.41 5.70 11.32
C GLU A 108 18.14 5.63 11.10
N SER A 109 18.81 6.11 11.22
CA SER A 109 18.14 5.97 10.78
C SER A 109 17.75 6.18 10.63
N ALA A 110 18.19 6.57 10.78
CA ALA A 110 17.37 6.47 10.50
C ALA A 110 16.89 6.64 10.22
N ALA A 111 17.11 6.96 10.20
CA ALA A 111 16.26 6.75 9.87
C ALA A 111 15.68 6.76 9.44
N ILE A 112 15.62 6.92 9.26
CA ILE A 112 14.66 6.65 8.77
C ILE A 112 14.02 6.37 8.49
N GLY A 113 14.33 6.38 8.80
CA GLY A 113 13.38 5.80 8.50
C GLY A 113 12.74 5.75 8.55
N PHE A 114 12.52 6.23 8.33
CA PHE A 114 11.57 6.04 8.26
C PHE A 114 10.94 5.61 8.25
N LEU A 115 11.08 5.79 8.36
CA LEU A 115 10.47 5.13 8.28
C LEU A 115 9.98 5.02 8.01
#